data_4e3bea68cb178c92bd3935e6067d439d
#
_entry.id   4e3bea68cb178c92bd3935e6067d439d
#
_cell.length_a   1.000
_cell.length_b   1.000
_cell.length_c   1.000
_cell.angle_alpha   90.00
_cell.angle_beta   90.00
_cell.angle_gamma   90.00
#
_symmetry.space_group_name_H-M   'P 1'
#
loop_
_entity.id
_entity.type
_entity.pdbx_description
1 polymer ?
#
loop_
_entity_poly.entity_id
_entity_poly.type
_entity_poly.pdbx_seq_one_letter_code
_entity_poly.pdbx_strand_id
1 'polypeptide(L)'
;MGSVDLIYEAVGISAVAFDALSILGVNGVYIFTGIPAPGARIPIDANQLMRDVVLGNQAIIGTVNADDASFKAAISDLAYFKQHWPKAIEAVITKRFPVDDCRELLLGRATGIKNVISFT
;
A
#
# COMPACT_ATOMS: atom_id res chain seq x y z
N MET A 1 5.26 -21.57 10.33
CA MET A 1 5.33 -20.79 9.08
C MET A 1 3.93 -20.32 8.71
N GLY A 2 3.81 -19.10 8.20
CA GLY A 2 2.54 -18.53 7.76
C GLY A 2 1.97 -19.22 6.51
N SER A 3 0.80 -18.77 6.08
CA SER A 3 0.05 -19.36 4.95
C SER A 3 -0.30 -18.34 3.86
N VAL A 4 0.28 -17.14 3.90
CA VAL A 4 0.01 -16.06 2.93
C VAL A 4 1.13 -16.04 1.88
N ASP A 5 0.77 -16.15 0.61
CA ASP A 5 1.74 -16.21 -0.48
C ASP A 5 2.27 -14.84 -0.89
N LEU A 6 1.45 -13.78 -0.74
CA LEU A 6 1.82 -12.42 -1.10
C LEU A 6 1.31 -11.42 -0.06
N ILE A 7 2.21 -10.58 0.44
CA ILE A 7 1.86 -9.44 1.29
C ILE A 7 2.33 -8.16 0.60
N TYR A 8 1.39 -7.23 0.41
CA TYR A 8 1.66 -5.89 -0.10
C TYR A 8 1.44 -4.88 1.02
N GLU A 9 2.52 -4.38 1.61
CA GLU A 9 2.49 -3.45 2.72
C GLU A 9 2.46 -2.01 2.18
N ALA A 10 1.38 -1.27 2.45
CA ALA A 10 1.16 0.10 1.99
C ALA A 10 0.74 1.05 3.12
N VAL A 11 0.91 0.64 4.38
CA VAL A 11 0.50 1.42 5.56
C VAL A 11 1.62 2.34 6.05
N GLY A 12 2.87 1.89 5.95
CA GLY A 12 4.03 2.65 6.43
C GLY A 12 4.15 2.71 7.96
N ILE A 13 3.63 1.70 8.68
CA ILE A 13 3.80 1.55 10.12
C ILE A 13 4.73 0.38 10.38
N SER A 14 5.97 0.66 10.79
CA SER A 14 7.01 -0.36 10.91
C SER A 14 6.60 -1.55 11.79
N ALA A 15 5.94 -1.33 12.92
CA ALA A 15 5.50 -2.43 13.78
C ALA A 15 4.54 -3.37 13.04
N VAL A 16 3.52 -2.83 12.37
CA VAL A 16 2.55 -3.62 11.60
C VAL A 16 3.24 -4.35 10.44
N ALA A 17 4.15 -3.65 9.76
CA ALA A 17 4.89 -4.21 8.63
C ALA A 17 5.75 -5.42 9.03
N PHE A 18 6.49 -5.33 10.14
CA PHE A 18 7.32 -6.44 10.61
C PHE A 18 6.53 -7.55 11.28
N ASP A 19 5.43 -7.23 11.98
CA ASP A 19 4.51 -8.25 12.51
C ASP A 19 3.89 -9.09 11.39
N ALA A 20 3.54 -8.45 10.27
CA ALA A 20 2.96 -9.13 9.10
C ALA A 20 3.93 -10.13 8.43
N LEU A 21 5.25 -9.97 8.59
CA LEU A 21 6.21 -10.96 8.09
C LEU A 21 6.02 -12.36 8.71
N SER A 22 5.52 -12.42 9.95
CA SER A 22 5.30 -13.69 10.65
C SER A 22 4.24 -14.59 10.00
N ILE A 23 3.34 -14.02 9.20
CA ILE A 23 2.30 -14.77 8.48
C ILE A 23 2.67 -15.09 7.03
N LEU A 24 3.83 -14.64 6.55
CA LEU A 24 4.29 -14.96 5.21
C LEU A 24 4.63 -16.47 5.10
N GLY A 25 4.10 -17.10 4.08
CA GLY A 25 4.27 -18.52 3.82
C GLY A 25 5.61 -18.88 3.18
N VAL A 26 5.80 -20.19 2.97
CA VAL A 26 6.94 -20.72 2.20
C VAL A 26 6.82 -20.27 0.75
N ASN A 27 7.95 -19.86 0.15
CA ASN A 27 8.01 -19.24 -1.18
C ASN A 27 7.19 -17.93 -1.30
N GLY A 28 6.82 -17.33 -0.17
CA GLY A 28 6.05 -16.09 -0.14
C GLY A 28 6.86 -14.87 -0.54
N VAL A 29 6.15 -13.85 -1.04
CA VAL A 29 6.72 -12.56 -1.43
C VAL A 29 6.14 -11.46 -0.55
N TYR A 30 7.02 -10.66 0.06
CA TYR A 30 6.65 -9.48 0.83
C TYR A 30 7.12 -8.21 0.12
N ILE A 31 6.20 -7.28 -0.12
CA ILE A 31 6.50 -6.02 -0.81
C ILE A 31 6.24 -4.85 0.14
N PHE A 32 7.31 -4.14 0.50
CA PHE A 32 7.24 -2.88 1.21
C PHE A 32 7.03 -1.73 0.23
N THR A 33 5.95 -0.96 0.39
CA THR A 33 5.71 0.30 -0.34
C THR A 33 5.36 1.45 0.61
N GLY A 34 4.92 1.15 1.83
CA GLY A 34 4.68 2.14 2.86
C GLY A 34 5.98 2.79 3.32
N ILE A 35 6.01 4.12 3.39
CA ILE A 35 7.16 4.88 3.89
C ILE A 35 6.86 5.30 5.33
N PRO A 36 7.56 4.70 6.33
CA PRO A 36 7.32 5.07 7.71
C PRO A 36 7.82 6.49 8.01
N ALA A 37 7.06 7.24 8.79
CA ALA A 37 7.53 8.49 9.34
C ALA A 37 8.68 8.25 10.34
N PRO A 38 9.59 9.22 10.54
CA PRO A 38 10.58 9.14 11.60
C PRO A 38 9.92 8.88 12.95
N GLY A 39 10.42 7.90 13.69
CA GLY A 39 9.82 7.49 14.96
C GLY A 39 10.76 6.73 15.86
N ALA A 40 10.25 6.19 16.95
CA ALA A 40 11.00 5.35 17.87
C ALA A 40 11.45 4.05 17.19
N ARG A 41 12.60 3.54 17.64
CA ARG A 41 13.09 2.23 17.20
C ARG A 41 12.14 1.14 17.70
N ILE A 42 11.86 0.17 16.84
CA ILE A 42 11.13 -1.05 17.20
C ILE A 42 12.11 -2.20 17.41
N PRO A 43 11.90 -3.06 18.41
CA PRO A 43 12.70 -4.27 18.57
C PRO A 43 12.32 -5.28 17.49
N ILE A 44 13.32 -5.89 16.87
CA ILE A 44 13.15 -6.97 15.89
C ILE A 44 14.08 -8.11 16.27
N ASP A 45 13.57 -9.34 16.34
CA ASP A 45 14.43 -10.53 16.43
C ASP A 45 14.99 -10.83 15.04
N ALA A 46 16.17 -10.25 14.76
CA ALA A 46 16.83 -10.38 13.47
C ALA A 46 17.26 -11.83 13.19
N ASN A 47 17.60 -12.61 14.22
CA ASN A 47 17.98 -14.02 14.04
C ASN A 47 16.79 -14.85 13.57
N GLN A 48 15.64 -14.65 14.21
CA GLN A 48 14.43 -15.36 13.84
C GLN A 48 13.99 -14.92 12.43
N LEU A 49 13.99 -13.62 12.13
CA LEU A 49 13.64 -13.09 10.81
C LEU A 49 14.51 -13.70 9.71
N MET A 50 15.84 -13.69 9.88
CA MET A 50 16.76 -14.28 8.90
C MET A 50 16.50 -15.79 8.71
N ARG A 51 16.25 -16.51 9.80
CA ARG A 51 15.92 -17.94 9.75
C ARG A 51 14.66 -18.19 8.93
N ASP A 52 13.58 -17.42 9.18
CA ASP A 52 12.30 -17.58 8.52
C ASP A 52 12.41 -17.27 7.03
N VAL A 53 13.10 -16.18 6.67
CA VAL A 53 13.33 -15.80 5.27
C VAL A 53 14.12 -16.90 4.51
N VAL A 54 15.21 -17.39 5.10
CA VAL A 54 16.07 -18.38 4.43
C VAL A 54 15.39 -19.76 4.35
N LEU A 55 14.85 -20.25 5.47
CA LEU A 55 14.20 -21.58 5.50
C LEU A 55 12.84 -21.59 4.79
N GLY A 56 12.16 -20.44 4.76
CA GLY A 56 10.91 -20.26 4.04
C GLY A 56 11.11 -19.96 2.55
N ASN A 57 12.37 -19.79 2.07
CA ASN A 57 12.64 -19.36 0.68
C ASN A 57 11.80 -18.15 0.28
N GLN A 58 11.75 -17.14 1.18
CA GLN A 58 10.91 -15.95 1.03
C GLN A 58 11.66 -14.83 0.32
N ALA A 59 10.93 -14.00 -0.43
CA ALA A 59 11.47 -12.78 -1.02
C ALA A 59 10.91 -11.54 -0.33
N ILE A 60 11.79 -10.62 0.10
CA ILE A 60 11.40 -9.33 0.66
C ILE A 60 11.91 -8.24 -0.28
N ILE A 61 11.00 -7.40 -0.78
CA ILE A 61 11.28 -6.40 -1.82
C ILE A 61 10.77 -5.04 -1.34
N GLY A 62 11.57 -3.99 -1.56
CA GLY A 62 11.13 -2.60 -1.39
C GLY A 62 10.91 -1.95 -2.76
N THR A 63 9.82 -1.20 -2.91
CA THR A 63 9.56 -0.40 -4.11
C THR A 63 8.77 0.84 -3.74
N VAL A 64 8.98 1.94 -4.45
CA VAL A 64 8.30 3.22 -4.16
C VAL A 64 7.75 3.90 -5.40
N ASN A 65 8.41 3.75 -6.55
CA ASN A 65 8.06 4.46 -7.76
C ASN A 65 7.44 3.54 -8.81
N ALA A 66 6.56 4.12 -9.62
CA ALA A 66 6.03 3.52 -10.83
C ALA A 66 6.61 4.22 -12.06
N ASP A 67 6.88 3.49 -13.10
CA ASP A 67 7.27 4.00 -14.41
C ASP A 67 6.05 4.36 -15.28
N ASP A 68 6.29 4.93 -16.45
CA ASP A 68 5.25 5.30 -17.42
C ASP A 68 4.38 4.10 -17.83
N ALA A 69 4.97 2.91 -17.94
CA ALA A 69 4.22 1.72 -18.32
C ALA A 69 3.23 1.32 -17.22
N SER A 70 3.66 1.40 -15.96
CA SER A 70 2.82 1.14 -14.78
C SER A 70 1.67 2.14 -14.67
N PHE A 71 1.91 3.44 -14.94
CA PHE A 71 0.83 4.44 -14.96
C PHE A 71 -0.19 4.18 -16.09
N LYS A 72 0.26 3.81 -17.29
CA LYS A 72 -0.62 3.46 -18.40
C LYS A 72 -1.46 2.21 -18.09
N ALA A 73 -0.82 1.20 -17.51
CA ALA A 73 -1.52 -0.01 -17.06
C ALA A 73 -2.59 0.32 -16.00
N ALA A 74 -2.26 1.13 -14.99
CA ALA A 74 -3.19 1.55 -13.96
C ALA A 74 -4.42 2.29 -14.52
N ILE A 75 -4.24 3.16 -15.53
CA ILE A 75 -5.35 3.84 -16.20
C ILE A 75 -6.24 2.82 -16.92
N SER A 76 -5.66 1.85 -17.61
CA SER A 76 -6.41 0.79 -18.29
C SER A 76 -7.17 -0.08 -17.30
N ASP A 77 -6.54 -0.46 -16.20
CA ASP A 77 -7.15 -1.25 -15.12
C ASP A 77 -8.30 -0.49 -14.45
N LEU A 78 -8.14 0.81 -14.19
CA LEU A 78 -9.21 1.65 -13.65
C LEU A 78 -10.40 1.77 -14.61
N ALA A 79 -10.15 1.86 -15.92
CA ALA A 79 -11.20 1.85 -16.92
C ALA A 79 -11.95 0.52 -16.93
N TYR A 80 -11.23 -0.60 -16.88
CA TYR A 80 -11.80 -1.95 -16.78
C TYR A 80 -12.63 -2.10 -15.50
N PHE A 81 -12.11 -1.69 -14.33
CA PHE A 81 -12.83 -1.76 -13.05
C PHE A 81 -14.09 -0.90 -13.05
N LYS A 82 -14.03 0.31 -13.64
CA LYS A 82 -15.18 1.18 -13.76
C LYS A 82 -16.30 0.54 -14.61
N GLN A 83 -15.94 -0.21 -15.64
CA GLN A 83 -16.90 -0.92 -16.48
C GLN A 83 -17.54 -2.12 -15.76
N HIS A 84 -16.74 -2.89 -15.01
CA HIS A 84 -17.19 -4.15 -14.40
C HIS A 84 -17.72 -3.98 -12.98
N TRP A 85 -17.18 -3.03 -12.23
CA TRP A 85 -17.54 -2.76 -10.82
C TRP A 85 -17.70 -1.27 -10.52
N PRO A 86 -18.62 -0.56 -11.22
CA PRO A 86 -18.77 0.90 -11.10
C PRO A 86 -19.01 1.35 -9.67
N LYS A 87 -19.85 0.64 -8.92
CA LYS A 87 -20.15 0.98 -7.52
C LYS A 87 -18.92 0.89 -6.60
N ALA A 88 -18.02 -0.04 -6.87
CA ALA A 88 -16.78 -0.16 -6.08
C ALA A 88 -15.86 1.03 -6.34
N ILE A 89 -15.70 1.45 -7.60
CA ILE A 89 -14.90 2.62 -7.96
C ILE A 89 -15.52 3.91 -7.40
N GLU A 90 -16.82 4.06 -7.46
CA GLU A 90 -17.54 5.21 -6.87
C GLU A 90 -17.35 5.28 -5.36
N ALA A 91 -17.40 4.14 -4.66
CA ALA A 91 -17.22 4.08 -3.21
C ALA A 91 -15.79 4.45 -2.77
N VAL A 92 -14.77 4.23 -3.61
CA VAL A 92 -13.39 4.64 -3.33
C VAL A 92 -13.25 6.16 -3.31
N ILE A 93 -13.95 6.87 -4.20
CA ILE A 93 -13.93 8.34 -4.24
C ILE A 93 -14.88 8.89 -3.18
N THR A 94 -14.35 9.15 -1.99
CA THR A 94 -15.16 9.54 -0.83
C THR A 94 -15.70 10.96 -0.95
N LYS A 95 -14.89 11.89 -1.46
CA LYS A 95 -15.27 13.30 -1.65
C LYS A 95 -14.67 13.90 -2.91
N ARG A 96 -15.38 14.86 -3.48
CA ARG A 96 -14.92 15.72 -4.58
C ARG A 96 -14.92 17.17 -4.10
N PHE A 97 -13.82 17.86 -4.32
CA PHE A 97 -13.64 19.26 -3.94
C PHE A 97 -13.43 20.09 -5.21
N PRO A 98 -14.00 21.30 -5.29
CA PRO A 98 -13.61 22.26 -6.31
C PRO A 98 -12.16 22.71 -6.08
N VAL A 99 -11.50 23.20 -7.13
CA VAL A 99 -10.10 23.64 -7.04
C VAL A 99 -9.89 24.76 -6.00
N ASP A 100 -10.88 25.59 -5.77
CA ASP A 100 -10.83 26.69 -4.79
C ASP A 100 -10.68 26.19 -3.35
N ASP A 101 -11.14 24.98 -3.04
CA ASP A 101 -11.03 24.35 -1.73
C ASP A 101 -9.74 23.51 -1.57
N CYS A 102 -8.85 23.53 -2.57
CA CYS A 102 -7.63 22.71 -2.57
C CYS A 102 -6.75 22.92 -1.34
N ARG A 103 -6.69 24.15 -0.82
CA ARG A 103 -5.91 24.49 0.37
C ARG A 103 -6.44 23.77 1.62
N GLU A 104 -7.76 23.74 1.81
CA GLU A 104 -8.39 23.04 2.93
C GLU A 104 -8.11 21.54 2.84
N LEU A 105 -8.22 20.96 1.64
CA LEU A 105 -7.95 19.54 1.41
C LEU A 105 -6.48 19.19 1.69
N LEU A 106 -5.53 20.02 1.29
CA LEU A 106 -4.10 19.74 1.42
C LEU A 106 -3.56 19.97 2.83
N LEU A 107 -4.12 20.93 3.57
CA LEU A 107 -3.69 21.27 4.93
C LEU A 107 -4.56 20.64 6.01
N GLY A 108 -5.76 20.20 5.63
CA GLY A 108 -6.71 19.55 6.52
C GLY A 108 -6.34 18.11 6.83
N ARG A 109 -7.03 17.52 7.80
CA ARG A 109 -6.91 16.09 8.08
C ARG A 109 -7.67 15.31 7.02
N ALA A 110 -6.96 14.46 6.27
CA ALA A 110 -7.59 13.58 5.29
C ALA A 110 -8.64 12.67 5.96
N THR A 111 -9.84 12.63 5.40
CA THR A 111 -10.93 11.76 5.85
C THR A 111 -11.45 10.94 4.66
N GLY A 112 -11.85 9.70 4.92
CA GLY A 112 -12.31 8.81 3.86
C GLY A 112 -11.18 8.06 3.14
N ILE A 113 -11.51 7.42 2.01
CA ILE A 113 -10.57 6.56 1.26
C ILE A 113 -9.77 7.42 0.26
N LYS A 114 -10.46 8.12 -0.64
CA LYS A 114 -9.84 8.97 -1.65
C LYS A 114 -10.62 10.27 -1.83
N ASN A 115 -9.93 11.38 -1.67
CA ASN A 115 -10.45 12.70 -1.99
C ASN A 115 -9.86 13.15 -3.33
N VAL A 116 -10.66 13.75 -4.19
CA VAL A 116 -10.24 14.25 -5.51
C VAL A 116 -10.59 15.72 -5.65
N ILE A 117 -9.76 16.46 -6.40
CA ILE A 117 -10.00 17.86 -6.76
C ILE A 117 -10.52 17.89 -8.20
N SER A 118 -11.62 18.61 -8.42
CA SER A 118 -12.19 18.85 -9.74
C SER A 118 -11.77 20.23 -10.24
N PHE A 119 -11.33 20.31 -11.48
CA PHE A 119 -10.92 21.55 -12.15
C PHE A 119 -12.01 22.09 -13.10
N THR A 120 -13.23 21.52 -13.02
CA THR A 120 -14.39 21.95 -13.81
C THR A 120 -15.46 22.46 -12.89
#